data_4b286615157b631bf215d36b2efa66ac
#
_entry.id   4b286615157b631bf215d36b2efa66ac
#
_cell.length_a   1.000
_cell.length_b   1.000
_cell.length_c   1.000
_cell.angle_alpha   90.00
_cell.angle_beta   90.00
_cell.angle_gamma   90.00
#
_symmetry.space_group_name_H-M   'P 1'
#
loop_
_entity.id
_entity.type
_entity.pdbx_description
1 polymer ?
#
loop_
_entity_poly.entity_id
_entity_poly.type
_entity_poly.pdbx_seq_one_letter_code
_entity_poly.pdbx_strand_id
1 'polypeptide(L)'
;MKKLNSNQSGIALMIVLWVLVLLMALATEFAFSMKMEVNTTRNYKEDTESYYLAKAGLNLALAELLKDASFHSIHDEYGWITGAGKSTKTPSANGDKAPAEGEGIFDIVNRTDIELGNGTITYTIKDENGKISINSTSKVILNKLLAYSGVKEKLDQDIISDSILDWIDSNKNHRINGAEDDYYRTQHPPYLAKNGKIETLSELLKVRGVTEEILYGSQEEDGEYKGIAQFLTVYKFASINPNTTSAEVLNLTFSPEQVAEILKNRAEKGYHSNSLSTLFRVTSTGKVQGSRTEHTLETVLEKTGSGVSANMVTHYWNDNVLDL
;
A
#
# COMPACT_ATOMS: atom_id res chain seq x y z
N MET A 1 40.80 53.30 68.85
CA MET A 1 39.77 53.07 67.84
C MET A 1 40.34 52.17 66.73
N LYS A 2 40.06 50.88 66.78
CA LYS A 2 40.43 49.91 65.72
C LYS A 2 39.40 50.04 64.55
N LYS A 3 39.82 50.48 63.37
CA LYS A 3 38.96 50.38 62.19
C LYS A 3 38.79 48.91 61.83
N LEU A 4 37.60 48.42 61.97
CA LEU A 4 37.16 47.17 61.33
C LEU A 4 37.12 47.43 59.83
N ASN A 5 38.17 46.99 59.13
CA ASN A 5 38.11 46.86 57.68
C ASN A 5 37.17 45.70 57.39
N SER A 6 35.91 46.04 57.09
CA SER A 6 34.94 45.08 56.66
C SER A 6 35.35 44.53 55.30
N ASN A 7 35.43 43.20 55.23
CA ASN A 7 35.72 42.42 54.00
C ASN A 7 34.54 42.49 52.99
N GLN A 8 34.13 43.74 52.63
CA GLN A 8 33.04 43.97 51.66
C GLN A 8 33.43 43.59 50.23
N SER A 9 34.72 43.58 49.91
CA SER A 9 35.20 43.20 48.60
C SER A 9 34.96 41.73 48.24
N GLY A 10 35.01 40.84 49.23
CA GLY A 10 34.72 39.43 49.02
C GLY A 10 33.23 39.12 48.73
N ILE A 11 32.34 39.87 49.40
CA ILE A 11 30.88 39.72 49.17
C ILE A 11 30.49 40.25 47.79
N ALA A 12 31.04 41.40 47.40
CA ALA A 12 30.81 41.97 46.07
C ALA A 12 31.28 41.00 44.95
N LEU A 13 32.44 40.36 45.09
CA LEU A 13 32.95 39.40 44.12
C LEU A 13 32.03 38.16 44.05
N MET A 14 31.51 37.68 45.20
CA MET A 14 30.62 36.56 45.26
C MET A 14 29.29 36.87 44.56
N ILE A 15 28.72 38.05 44.74
CA ILE A 15 27.49 38.50 44.06
C ILE A 15 27.71 38.56 42.54
N VAL A 16 28.80 39.14 42.07
CA VAL A 16 29.13 39.20 40.65
C VAL A 16 29.29 37.81 40.04
N LEU A 17 29.90 36.88 40.79
CA LEU A 17 30.04 35.48 40.33
C LEU A 17 28.68 34.77 40.22
N TRP A 18 27.80 34.97 41.21
CA TRP A 18 26.42 34.46 41.14
C TRP A 18 25.62 35.04 39.98
N VAL A 19 25.72 36.33 39.74
CA VAL A 19 25.07 36.99 38.60
C VAL A 19 25.58 36.42 37.26
N LEU A 20 26.92 36.21 37.15
CA LEU A 20 27.51 35.63 35.96
C LEU A 20 27.01 34.17 35.75
N VAL A 21 26.94 33.37 36.77
CA VAL A 21 26.40 31.99 36.69
C VAL A 21 24.94 32.01 36.26
N LEU A 22 24.13 32.90 36.82
CA LEU A 22 22.72 33.05 36.44
C LEU A 22 22.59 33.49 34.96
N LEU A 23 23.38 34.45 34.50
CA LEU A 23 23.37 34.92 33.12
C LEU A 23 23.84 33.81 32.14
N MET A 24 24.86 33.01 32.52
CA MET A 24 25.26 31.82 31.74
C MET A 24 24.13 30.80 31.65
N ALA A 25 23.45 30.51 32.75
CA ALA A 25 22.31 29.57 32.74
C ALA A 25 21.22 30.04 31.79
N LEU A 26 20.80 31.31 31.89
CA LEU A 26 19.78 31.90 31.01
C LEU A 26 20.21 31.90 29.53
N ALA A 27 21.48 32.24 29.25
CA ALA A 27 22.02 32.24 27.90
C ALA A 27 22.06 30.82 27.30
N THR A 28 22.41 29.82 28.12
CA THR A 28 22.44 28.41 27.69
C THR A 28 21.03 27.90 27.39
N GLU A 29 20.05 28.20 28.26
CA GLU A 29 18.66 27.83 28.07
C GLU A 29 18.08 28.48 26.80
N PHE A 30 18.35 29.76 26.59
CA PHE A 30 17.93 30.48 25.39
C PHE A 30 18.54 29.88 24.12
N ALA A 31 19.87 29.59 24.15
CA ALA A 31 20.54 28.96 23.01
C ALA A 31 20.00 27.54 22.70
N PHE A 32 19.68 26.78 23.73
CA PHE A 32 19.08 25.44 23.58
C PHE A 32 17.66 25.54 23.00
N SER A 33 16.83 26.45 23.53
CA SER A 33 15.47 26.71 23.03
C SER A 33 15.48 27.11 21.56
N MET A 34 16.33 28.06 21.17
CA MET A 34 16.48 28.46 19.78
C MET A 34 16.93 27.33 18.87
N LYS A 35 17.87 26.48 19.33
CA LYS A 35 18.31 25.31 18.57
C LYS A 35 17.18 24.33 18.34
N MET A 36 16.36 24.09 19.36
CA MET A 36 15.17 23.23 19.25
C MET A 36 14.16 23.81 18.26
N GLU A 37 13.87 25.11 18.33
CA GLU A 37 12.93 25.78 17.44
C GLU A 37 13.39 25.74 15.97
N VAL A 38 14.67 26.00 15.72
CA VAL A 38 15.27 25.92 14.38
C VAL A 38 15.18 24.48 13.83
N ASN A 39 15.48 23.47 14.66
CA ASN A 39 15.38 22.08 14.24
C ASN A 39 13.93 21.67 13.95
N THR A 40 12.99 22.07 14.80
CA THR A 40 11.57 21.80 14.61
C THR A 40 11.04 22.44 13.34
N THR A 41 11.39 23.71 13.11
CA THR A 41 10.99 24.44 11.90
C THR A 41 11.58 23.80 10.65
N ARG A 42 12.85 23.38 10.71
CA ARG A 42 13.51 22.68 9.62
C ARG A 42 12.81 21.34 9.32
N ASN A 43 12.56 20.52 10.33
CA ASN A 43 11.89 19.23 10.16
C ASN A 43 10.48 19.40 9.56
N TYR A 44 9.73 20.39 10.03
CA TYR A 44 8.40 20.70 9.47
C TYR A 44 8.48 21.16 8.01
N LYS A 45 9.48 21.97 7.68
CA LYS A 45 9.73 22.39 6.28
C LYS A 45 10.07 21.19 5.41
N GLU A 46 11.02 20.35 5.85
CA GLU A 46 11.44 19.15 5.12
C GLU A 46 10.30 18.15 4.93
N ASP A 47 9.46 17.94 5.95
CA ASP A 47 8.26 17.10 5.86
C ASP A 47 7.24 17.66 4.85
N THR A 48 6.98 18.97 4.91
CA THR A 48 6.09 19.63 3.96
C THR A 48 6.60 19.53 2.52
N GLU A 49 7.90 19.76 2.30
CA GLU A 49 8.52 19.60 0.98
C GLU A 49 8.44 18.15 0.49
N SER A 50 8.72 17.17 1.35
CA SER A 50 8.59 15.73 1.05
C SER A 50 7.15 15.34 0.68
N TYR A 51 6.15 15.89 1.41
CA TYR A 51 4.73 15.70 1.07
C TYR A 51 4.40 16.22 -0.34
N TYR A 52 4.86 17.42 -0.71
CA TYR A 52 4.59 17.94 -2.05
C TYR A 52 5.35 17.20 -3.15
N LEU A 53 6.52 16.67 -2.85
CA LEU A 53 7.24 15.76 -3.76
C LEU A 53 6.45 14.45 -3.96
N ALA A 54 5.98 13.83 -2.89
CA ALA A 54 5.11 12.65 -2.98
C ALA A 54 3.83 12.94 -3.78
N LYS A 55 3.21 14.09 -3.57
CA LYS A 55 2.04 14.54 -4.34
C LYS A 55 2.35 14.77 -5.82
N ALA A 56 3.54 15.25 -6.14
CA ALA A 56 3.99 15.37 -7.53
C ALA A 56 4.15 13.99 -8.18
N GLY A 57 4.71 13.00 -7.49
CA GLY A 57 4.81 11.62 -7.99
C GLY A 57 3.45 10.98 -8.21
N LEU A 58 2.48 11.24 -7.32
CA LEU A 58 1.11 10.82 -7.55
C LEU A 58 0.52 11.44 -8.83
N ASN A 59 0.77 12.73 -9.09
CA ASN A 59 0.31 13.39 -10.32
C ASN A 59 0.99 12.82 -11.58
N LEU A 60 2.25 12.39 -11.49
CA LEU A 60 2.93 11.68 -12.57
C LEU A 60 2.25 10.33 -12.85
N ALA A 61 1.95 9.56 -11.81
CA ALA A 61 1.20 8.31 -11.94
C ALA A 61 -0.18 8.53 -12.56
N LEU A 62 -0.92 9.57 -12.14
CA LEU A 62 -2.20 9.96 -12.72
C LEU A 62 -2.08 10.30 -14.21
N ALA A 63 -1.08 11.09 -14.58
CA ALA A 63 -0.84 11.45 -15.98
C ALA A 63 -0.52 10.22 -16.84
N GLU A 64 0.25 9.28 -16.30
CA GLU A 64 0.55 8.00 -16.94
C GLU A 64 -0.73 7.16 -17.14
N LEU A 65 -1.53 6.99 -16.09
CA LEU A 65 -2.77 6.24 -16.12
C LEU A 65 -3.81 6.84 -17.08
N LEU A 66 -3.86 8.16 -17.23
CA LEU A 66 -4.79 8.85 -18.12
C LEU A 66 -4.34 8.79 -19.57
N LYS A 67 -3.02 8.80 -19.83
CA LYS A 67 -2.46 8.85 -21.18
C LYS A 67 -2.75 7.60 -21.98
N ASP A 68 -2.76 6.42 -21.34
CA ASP A 68 -2.85 5.15 -22.03
C ASP A 68 -4.15 4.40 -21.76
N ALA A 69 -4.72 3.87 -22.84
CA ALA A 69 -5.97 3.11 -22.80
C ALA A 69 -5.76 1.63 -22.44
N SER A 70 -4.53 1.11 -22.57
CA SER A 70 -4.23 -0.30 -22.33
C SER A 70 -2.98 -0.43 -21.48
N PHE A 71 -3.12 -1.05 -20.30
CA PHE A 71 -2.01 -1.40 -19.45
C PHE A 71 -1.69 -2.86 -19.65
N HIS A 72 -0.50 -3.11 -20.17
CA HIS A 72 0.08 -4.44 -20.22
C HIS A 72 1.08 -4.52 -19.08
N SER A 73 0.85 -5.42 -18.16
CA SER A 73 1.83 -5.73 -17.15
C SER A 73 2.86 -6.64 -17.77
N ILE A 74 4.08 -6.22 -17.68
CA ILE A 74 5.20 -7.12 -17.77
C ILE A 74 5.63 -7.36 -16.35
N HIS A 75 5.53 -8.59 -15.93
CA HIS A 75 6.18 -9.06 -14.75
C HIS A 75 5.98 -8.31 -13.45
N ASP A 76 5.41 -8.91 -12.55
CA ASP A 76 6.14 -9.49 -11.46
C ASP A 76 5.17 -10.18 -10.53
N GLU A 77 5.72 -10.86 -9.61
CA GLU A 77 5.02 -11.57 -8.55
C GLU A 77 4.08 -10.67 -7.74
N TYR A 78 4.13 -9.33 -7.96
CA TYR A 78 3.47 -8.32 -7.13
C TYR A 78 2.34 -7.52 -7.82
N GLY A 79 2.02 -7.83 -9.08
CA GLY A 79 0.96 -7.11 -9.81
C GLY A 79 1.29 -5.66 -10.16
N TRP A 80 2.57 -5.33 -10.33
CA TRP A 80 3.02 -4.00 -10.69
C TRP A 80 2.78 -3.74 -12.17
N ILE A 81 2.34 -2.52 -12.50
CA ILE A 81 2.27 -2.06 -13.88
C ILE A 81 3.61 -1.41 -14.21
N THR A 82 4.40 -2.07 -15.03
CA THR A 82 5.75 -1.62 -15.38
C THR A 82 5.80 -0.72 -16.61
N GLY A 83 4.73 -0.68 -17.38
CA GLY A 83 4.62 0.18 -18.56
C GLY A 83 3.17 0.45 -18.91
N ALA A 84 2.91 1.63 -19.41
CA ALA A 84 1.65 2.03 -20.02
C ALA A 84 1.92 2.34 -21.48
N GLY A 85 1.16 1.70 -22.38
CA GLY A 85 1.24 2.01 -23.79
C GLY A 85 1.25 0.82 -24.74
N LYS A 86 1.15 1.15 -26.01
CA LYS A 86 1.29 0.18 -27.08
C LYS A 86 2.73 -0.30 -27.12
N SER A 87 2.93 -1.61 -27.27
CA SER A 87 4.23 -2.15 -27.64
C SER A 87 4.80 -1.34 -28.81
N THR A 88 5.92 -0.68 -28.60
CA THR A 88 6.62 0.05 -29.65
C THR A 88 7.31 -0.92 -30.63
N LYS A 89 7.39 -2.19 -30.27
CA LYS A 89 7.99 -3.24 -31.08
C LYS A 89 6.91 -4.15 -31.66
N THR A 90 6.04 -3.62 -32.52
CA THR A 90 5.38 -4.47 -33.52
C THR A 90 6.47 -5.03 -34.43
N PRO A 91 6.54 -6.34 -34.68
CA PRO A 91 7.41 -6.87 -35.72
C PRO A 91 7.04 -6.14 -37.00
N SER A 92 7.95 -5.33 -37.53
CA SER A 92 7.76 -4.72 -38.84
C SER A 92 7.54 -5.83 -39.85
N ALA A 93 6.55 -5.69 -40.72
CA ALA A 93 6.31 -6.65 -41.80
C ALA A 93 7.51 -6.77 -42.76
N ASN A 94 8.60 -6.06 -42.53
CA ASN A 94 9.81 -5.98 -43.35
C ASN A 94 11.01 -6.72 -42.77
N GLY A 95 10.82 -7.81 -42.00
CA GLY A 95 11.92 -8.76 -41.74
C GLY A 95 12.98 -8.31 -40.71
N ASP A 96 12.68 -7.35 -39.85
CA ASP A 96 13.56 -7.01 -38.74
C ASP A 96 13.60 -8.17 -37.74
N LYS A 97 14.81 -8.53 -37.31
CA LYS A 97 15.06 -9.64 -36.36
C LYS A 97 14.17 -9.48 -35.14
N ALA A 98 13.61 -10.62 -34.70
CA ALA A 98 12.95 -10.70 -33.43
C ALA A 98 13.85 -10.08 -32.33
N PRO A 99 13.28 -9.34 -31.34
CA PRO A 99 14.06 -8.78 -30.23
C PRO A 99 14.91 -9.88 -29.60
N ALA A 100 16.16 -9.56 -29.26
CA ALA A 100 17.03 -10.50 -28.55
C ALA A 100 16.37 -10.91 -27.24
N GLU A 101 16.58 -12.18 -26.81
CA GLU A 101 16.12 -12.66 -25.50
C GLU A 101 16.56 -11.65 -24.41
N GLY A 102 15.59 -11.02 -23.73
CA GLY A 102 15.81 -10.02 -22.69
C GLY A 102 15.50 -8.57 -23.08
N GLU A 103 15.25 -8.23 -24.35
CA GLU A 103 14.73 -6.93 -24.72
C GLU A 103 13.21 -6.86 -24.48
N GLY A 104 12.79 -6.06 -23.51
CA GLY A 104 11.38 -5.89 -23.16
C GLY A 104 10.52 -5.48 -24.34
N ILE A 105 9.33 -6.07 -24.44
CA ILE A 105 8.33 -5.79 -25.47
C ILE A 105 7.70 -4.40 -25.28
N PHE A 106 7.87 -3.83 -24.07
CA PHE A 106 7.30 -2.55 -23.64
C PHE A 106 8.38 -1.62 -23.08
N ASP A 107 8.18 -0.32 -23.21
CA ASP A 107 9.02 0.66 -22.57
C ASP A 107 8.75 0.65 -21.06
N ILE A 108 9.79 0.37 -20.29
CA ILE A 108 9.73 0.47 -18.83
C ILE A 108 9.84 1.93 -18.44
N VAL A 109 8.82 2.44 -17.75
CA VAL A 109 8.82 3.81 -17.22
C VAL A 109 9.68 3.84 -15.97
N ASN A 110 10.69 4.72 -15.95
CA ASN A 110 11.45 4.96 -14.73
C ASN A 110 10.57 5.71 -13.73
N ARG A 111 10.31 5.08 -12.58
CA ARG A 111 9.49 5.62 -11.50
C ARG A 111 10.25 5.75 -10.18
N THR A 112 11.56 5.50 -10.21
CA THR A 112 12.41 5.50 -9.03
C THR A 112 13.41 6.64 -9.10
N ASP A 113 13.58 7.35 -7.98
CA ASP A 113 14.54 8.43 -7.81
C ASP A 113 14.47 9.51 -8.90
N ILE A 114 13.25 9.88 -9.28
CA ILE A 114 13.03 10.97 -10.24
C ILE A 114 13.37 12.28 -9.57
N GLU A 115 14.38 12.99 -10.08
CA GLU A 115 14.79 14.29 -9.56
C GLU A 115 13.74 15.37 -9.86
N LEU A 116 13.32 16.08 -8.81
CA LEU A 116 12.43 17.24 -8.91
C LEU A 116 12.80 18.31 -7.88
N GLY A 117 13.23 19.46 -8.35
CA GLY A 117 13.67 20.56 -7.48
C GLY A 117 14.88 20.16 -6.63
N ASN A 118 14.71 20.17 -5.30
CA ASN A 118 15.74 19.79 -4.33
C ASN A 118 15.49 18.40 -3.70
N GLY A 119 14.77 17.55 -4.37
CA GLY A 119 14.45 16.21 -3.86
C GLY A 119 14.20 15.18 -4.94
N THR A 120 13.80 14.01 -4.52
CA THR A 120 13.50 12.87 -5.39
C THR A 120 12.09 12.34 -5.13
N ILE A 121 11.55 11.72 -6.16
CA ILE A 121 10.23 11.10 -6.16
C ILE A 121 10.39 9.64 -6.58
N THR A 122 9.74 8.74 -5.84
CA THR A 122 9.57 7.35 -6.25
C THR A 122 8.08 7.02 -6.17
N TYR A 123 7.52 6.44 -7.23
CA TYR A 123 6.13 5.99 -7.18
C TYR A 123 5.93 4.61 -7.81
N THR A 124 4.87 3.93 -7.40
CA THR A 124 4.48 2.62 -7.90
C THR A 124 3.01 2.62 -8.28
N ILE A 125 2.66 1.82 -9.27
CA ILE A 125 1.28 1.60 -9.69
C ILE A 125 1.02 0.09 -9.63
N LYS A 126 0.09 -0.32 -8.76
CA LYS A 126 -0.35 -1.72 -8.64
C LYS A 126 -1.77 -1.85 -9.15
N ASP A 127 -2.06 -2.95 -9.83
CA ASP A 127 -3.39 -3.25 -10.35
C ASP A 127 -4.23 -3.96 -9.27
N GLU A 128 -5.29 -3.31 -8.81
CA GLU A 128 -6.24 -3.94 -7.89
C GLU A 128 -7.10 -5.02 -8.59
N ASN A 129 -7.29 -4.92 -9.93
CA ASN A 129 -7.99 -5.95 -10.69
C ASN A 129 -7.18 -7.26 -10.80
N GLY A 130 -5.92 -7.27 -10.40
CA GLY A 130 -5.09 -8.48 -10.30
C GLY A 130 -5.37 -9.32 -9.06
N LYS A 131 -6.23 -8.87 -8.13
CA LYS A 131 -6.54 -9.52 -6.86
C LYS A 131 -7.94 -10.14 -6.86
N ILE A 132 -8.25 -10.91 -5.82
CA ILE A 132 -9.57 -11.48 -5.56
C ILE A 132 -10.41 -10.45 -4.80
N SER A 133 -11.55 -10.02 -5.35
CA SER A 133 -12.48 -9.15 -4.63
C SER A 133 -13.22 -9.91 -3.56
N ILE A 134 -12.96 -9.62 -2.28
CA ILE A 134 -13.64 -10.26 -1.13
C ILE A 134 -15.14 -10.05 -1.18
N ASN A 135 -15.59 -8.92 -1.70
CA ASN A 135 -17.01 -8.54 -1.77
C ASN A 135 -17.79 -9.18 -2.94
N SER A 136 -17.13 -9.97 -3.80
CA SER A 136 -17.77 -10.61 -4.95
C SER A 136 -17.28 -12.03 -5.23
N THR A 137 -16.43 -12.58 -4.35
CA THR A 137 -15.86 -13.92 -4.51
C THR A 137 -16.86 -15.02 -4.10
N SER A 138 -16.55 -16.24 -4.49
CA SER A 138 -17.36 -17.43 -4.15
C SER A 138 -16.74 -18.23 -2.99
N LYS A 139 -17.58 -19.04 -2.30
CA LYS A 139 -17.10 -19.98 -1.27
C LYS A 139 -15.98 -20.88 -1.79
N VAL A 140 -16.07 -21.33 -3.05
CA VAL A 140 -15.07 -22.23 -3.65
C VAL A 140 -13.71 -21.56 -3.71
N ILE A 141 -13.65 -20.30 -4.15
CA ILE A 141 -12.40 -19.53 -4.22
C ILE A 141 -11.88 -19.24 -2.82
N LEU A 142 -12.74 -18.85 -1.87
CA LEU A 142 -12.36 -18.62 -0.47
C LEU A 142 -11.73 -19.88 0.15
N ASN A 143 -12.38 -21.04 -0.01
CA ASN A 143 -11.83 -22.30 0.50
C ASN A 143 -10.46 -22.65 -0.09
N LYS A 144 -10.29 -22.46 -1.41
CA LYS A 144 -8.99 -22.67 -2.04
C LYS A 144 -7.93 -21.70 -1.48
N LEU A 145 -8.29 -20.42 -1.28
CA LEU A 145 -7.40 -19.42 -0.73
C LEU A 145 -7.00 -19.75 0.72
N LEU A 146 -7.94 -20.15 1.56
CA LEU A 146 -7.71 -20.58 2.93
C LEU A 146 -6.80 -21.82 3.00
N ALA A 147 -7.07 -22.82 2.14
CA ALA A 147 -6.21 -23.98 2.02
C ALA A 147 -4.77 -23.61 1.60
N TYR A 148 -4.63 -22.71 0.64
CA TYR A 148 -3.32 -22.21 0.19
C TYR A 148 -2.60 -21.43 1.28
N SER A 149 -3.32 -20.68 2.11
CA SER A 149 -2.75 -19.90 3.21
C SER A 149 -2.29 -20.75 4.39
N GLY A 150 -2.68 -22.01 4.50
CA GLY A 150 -2.28 -22.91 5.58
C GLY A 150 -3.43 -23.46 6.45
N VAL A 151 -4.68 -23.07 6.21
CA VAL A 151 -5.83 -23.63 6.93
C VAL A 151 -6.09 -25.06 6.42
N LYS A 152 -5.64 -26.07 7.17
CA LYS A 152 -5.63 -27.48 6.74
C LYS A 152 -7.00 -28.15 6.81
N GLU A 153 -7.72 -27.88 7.89
CA GLU A 153 -8.98 -28.56 8.16
C GLU A 153 -10.10 -28.00 7.29
N LYS A 154 -10.78 -28.91 6.58
CA LYS A 154 -11.88 -28.52 5.68
C LYS A 154 -13.05 -27.84 6.41
N LEU A 155 -13.32 -28.27 7.65
CA LEU A 155 -14.36 -27.66 8.48
C LEU A 155 -14.02 -26.20 8.82
N ASP A 156 -12.77 -25.90 9.15
CA ASP A 156 -12.32 -24.53 9.45
C ASP A 156 -12.39 -23.63 8.21
N GLN A 157 -11.99 -24.15 7.03
CA GLN A 157 -12.19 -23.46 5.76
C GLN A 157 -13.67 -23.13 5.51
N ASP A 158 -14.57 -24.07 5.77
CA ASP A 158 -16.00 -23.88 5.58
C ASP A 158 -16.59 -22.90 6.60
N ILE A 159 -16.16 -22.94 7.87
CA ILE A 159 -16.56 -21.98 8.90
C ILE A 159 -16.14 -20.56 8.50
N ILE A 160 -14.88 -20.35 8.16
CA ILE A 160 -14.37 -19.05 7.80
C ILE A 160 -15.07 -18.52 6.53
N SER A 161 -15.14 -19.32 5.48
CA SER A 161 -15.74 -18.89 4.21
C SER A 161 -17.24 -18.60 4.32
N ASP A 162 -18.01 -19.44 5.03
CA ASP A 162 -19.43 -19.20 5.25
C ASP A 162 -19.65 -17.94 6.12
N SER A 163 -18.82 -17.75 7.16
CA SER A 163 -18.90 -16.57 8.02
C SER A 163 -18.52 -15.26 7.29
N ILE A 164 -17.55 -15.29 6.37
CA ILE A 164 -17.22 -14.14 5.51
C ILE A 164 -18.41 -13.81 4.60
N LEU A 165 -19.03 -14.81 4.00
CA LEU A 165 -20.17 -14.62 3.10
C LEU A 165 -21.41 -14.13 3.83
N ASP A 166 -21.68 -14.58 5.08
CA ASP A 166 -22.74 -14.06 5.93
C ASP A 166 -22.46 -12.62 6.35
N TRP A 167 -21.22 -12.29 6.69
CA TRP A 167 -20.81 -10.93 7.01
C TRP A 167 -21.10 -9.91 5.91
N ILE A 168 -21.01 -10.35 4.64
CA ILE A 168 -21.15 -9.50 3.46
C ILE A 168 -22.59 -9.40 2.97
N ASP A 169 -23.38 -10.47 3.09
CA ASP A 169 -24.75 -10.49 2.54
C ASP A 169 -25.70 -9.65 3.41
N SER A 170 -26.85 -9.29 2.85
CA SER A 170 -27.77 -8.35 3.49
C SER A 170 -28.86 -9.04 4.33
N ASN A 171 -28.88 -10.38 4.33
CA ASN A 171 -29.86 -11.14 5.09
C ASN A 171 -29.30 -11.55 6.47
N LYS A 172 -30.13 -12.13 7.34
CA LYS A 172 -29.75 -12.57 8.70
C LYS A 172 -29.79 -14.09 8.87
N ASN A 173 -29.81 -14.83 7.77
CA ASN A 173 -29.86 -16.27 7.79
C ASN A 173 -28.46 -16.81 7.58
N HIS A 174 -27.86 -17.36 8.64
CA HIS A 174 -26.51 -17.90 8.52
C HIS A 174 -26.48 -19.17 7.65
N ARG A 175 -25.38 -19.32 6.92
CA ARG A 175 -25.03 -20.56 6.23
C ARG A 175 -24.78 -21.68 7.24
N ILE A 176 -24.67 -22.91 6.75
CA ILE A 176 -24.52 -24.10 7.60
C ILE A 176 -23.41 -23.95 8.64
N ASN A 177 -22.26 -23.39 8.25
CA ASN A 177 -21.10 -23.16 9.12
C ASN A 177 -20.86 -21.68 9.41
N GLY A 178 -21.74 -20.80 8.97
CA GLY A 178 -21.58 -19.36 9.05
C GLY A 178 -21.89 -18.77 10.42
N ALA A 179 -21.91 -17.45 10.49
CA ALA A 179 -22.17 -16.72 11.73
C ALA A 179 -22.89 -15.40 11.44
N GLU A 180 -23.92 -15.14 12.24
CA GLU A 180 -24.73 -13.92 12.20
C GLU A 180 -24.83 -13.25 13.59
N ASP A 181 -25.76 -12.34 13.77
CA ASP A 181 -25.97 -11.56 14.98
C ASP A 181 -26.01 -12.40 16.28
N ASP A 182 -26.55 -13.61 16.23
CA ASP A 182 -26.62 -14.52 17.37
C ASP A 182 -25.22 -14.93 17.86
N TYR A 183 -24.33 -15.25 16.94
CA TYR A 183 -22.94 -15.57 17.25
C TYR A 183 -22.18 -14.32 17.74
N TYR A 184 -22.25 -13.19 17.03
CA TYR A 184 -21.43 -12.02 17.33
C TYR A 184 -21.85 -11.31 18.63
N ARG A 185 -23.10 -11.45 19.08
CA ARG A 185 -23.55 -10.99 20.40
C ARG A 185 -22.94 -11.77 21.57
N THR A 186 -22.45 -12.97 21.35
CA THR A 186 -21.74 -13.75 22.39
C THR A 186 -20.28 -13.38 22.54
N GLN A 187 -19.74 -12.57 21.66
CA GLN A 187 -18.34 -12.13 21.71
C GLN A 187 -18.12 -11.07 22.82
N HIS A 188 -16.87 -10.81 23.17
CA HIS A 188 -16.48 -9.83 24.19
C HIS A 188 -15.47 -8.82 23.63
N PRO A 189 -15.85 -7.56 23.39
CA PRO A 189 -17.20 -6.96 23.55
C PRO A 189 -18.18 -7.50 22.51
N PRO A 190 -19.51 -7.52 22.82
CA PRO A 190 -20.52 -7.97 21.88
C PRO A 190 -20.68 -6.96 20.72
N TYR A 191 -20.92 -7.49 19.52
CA TYR A 191 -21.20 -6.70 18.31
C TYR A 191 -22.19 -7.43 17.42
N LEU A 192 -22.48 -6.88 16.24
CA LEU A 192 -23.41 -7.45 15.27
C LEU A 192 -22.66 -7.77 13.97
N ALA A 193 -23.19 -8.69 13.18
CA ALA A 193 -22.77 -8.87 11.80
C ALA A 193 -22.99 -7.57 11.03
N LYS A 194 -22.10 -7.24 10.10
CA LYS A 194 -22.22 -6.00 9.32
C LYS A 194 -23.35 -6.07 8.31
N ASN A 195 -23.64 -7.26 7.78
CA ASN A 195 -24.62 -7.48 6.72
C ASN A 195 -24.44 -6.50 5.54
N GLY A 196 -23.18 -6.33 5.13
CA GLY A 196 -22.81 -5.36 4.11
C GLY A 196 -21.36 -5.50 3.64
N LYS A 197 -20.99 -4.70 2.67
CA LYS A 197 -19.65 -4.75 2.06
C LYS A 197 -18.53 -4.54 3.09
N ILE A 198 -17.48 -5.33 2.99
CA ILE A 198 -16.21 -5.10 3.67
C ILE A 198 -15.55 -3.86 3.07
N GLU A 199 -15.17 -2.90 3.91
CA GLU A 199 -14.55 -1.63 3.50
C GLU A 199 -13.04 -1.65 3.67
N THR A 200 -12.54 -2.40 4.66
CA THR A 200 -11.11 -2.61 4.90
C THR A 200 -10.81 -4.07 5.14
N LEU A 201 -9.64 -4.56 4.73
CA LEU A 201 -9.28 -5.97 4.94
C LEU A 201 -9.13 -6.31 6.43
N SER A 202 -8.75 -5.35 7.27
CA SER A 202 -8.67 -5.53 8.72
C SER A 202 -10.03 -5.82 9.37
N GLU A 203 -11.14 -5.47 8.72
CA GLU A 203 -12.49 -5.81 9.17
C GLU A 203 -12.72 -7.32 9.22
N LEU A 204 -11.99 -8.09 8.39
CA LEU A 204 -12.04 -9.56 8.41
C LEU A 204 -11.64 -10.14 9.77
N LEU A 205 -10.84 -9.45 10.58
CA LEU A 205 -10.52 -9.89 11.95
C LEU A 205 -11.73 -9.95 12.90
N LYS A 206 -12.85 -9.33 12.51
CA LYS A 206 -14.11 -9.43 13.24
C LYS A 206 -14.94 -10.65 12.81
N VAL A 207 -14.58 -11.29 11.71
CA VAL A 207 -15.33 -12.43 11.18
C VAL A 207 -14.89 -13.70 11.90
N ARG A 208 -15.87 -14.54 12.24
CA ARG A 208 -15.65 -15.82 12.92
C ARG A 208 -14.58 -16.66 12.21
N GLY A 209 -13.59 -17.10 12.98
CA GLY A 209 -12.52 -17.99 12.53
C GLY A 209 -11.35 -17.31 11.83
N VAL A 210 -11.42 -16.02 11.50
CA VAL A 210 -10.28 -15.27 10.94
C VAL A 210 -9.39 -14.79 12.07
N THR A 211 -8.07 -15.13 12.01
CA THR A 211 -7.05 -14.68 12.92
C THR A 211 -6.07 -13.74 12.21
N GLU A 212 -5.26 -13.01 12.97
CA GLU A 212 -4.19 -12.16 12.40
C GLU A 212 -3.23 -12.97 11.52
N GLU A 213 -2.89 -14.19 11.95
CA GLU A 213 -2.00 -15.08 11.22
C GLU A 213 -2.61 -15.54 9.89
N ILE A 214 -3.92 -15.88 9.87
CA ILE A 214 -4.61 -16.22 8.63
C ILE A 214 -4.67 -15.02 7.70
N LEU A 215 -4.95 -13.83 8.25
CA LEU A 215 -5.11 -12.63 7.44
C LEU A 215 -3.77 -12.09 6.91
N TYR A 216 -2.77 -11.92 7.78
CA TYR A 216 -1.52 -11.26 7.44
C TYR A 216 -0.33 -12.20 7.27
N GLY A 217 -0.46 -13.45 7.71
CA GLY A 217 0.63 -14.44 7.73
C GLY A 217 1.31 -14.54 9.08
N SER A 218 2.02 -15.64 9.29
CA SER A 218 2.86 -15.82 10.46
C SER A 218 4.10 -14.92 10.36
N GLN A 219 4.50 -14.32 11.48
CA GLN A 219 5.67 -13.44 11.52
C GLN A 219 7.02 -14.21 11.54
N GLU A 220 6.99 -15.51 11.80
CA GLU A 220 8.17 -16.37 11.80
C GLU A 220 8.44 -16.92 10.39
N GLU A 221 9.72 -17.03 9.98
CA GLU A 221 10.11 -17.53 8.65
C GLU A 221 9.58 -18.94 8.33
N ASP A 222 9.46 -19.80 9.36
CA ASP A 222 8.88 -21.14 9.28
C ASP A 222 7.38 -21.16 9.64
N GLY A 223 6.72 -20.00 9.63
CA GLY A 223 5.33 -19.86 10.03
C GLY A 223 4.35 -20.67 9.18
N GLU A 224 3.30 -21.17 9.83
CA GLU A 224 2.30 -22.07 9.21
C GLU A 224 1.43 -21.35 8.17
N TYR A 225 1.20 -20.03 8.32
CA TYR A 225 0.26 -19.26 7.51
C TYR A 225 0.93 -18.25 6.59
N LYS A 226 0.49 -18.24 5.31
CA LYS A 226 1.01 -17.32 4.27
C LYS A 226 0.30 -15.98 4.19
N GLY A 227 -0.77 -15.77 4.96
CA GLY A 227 -1.58 -14.57 4.89
C GLY A 227 -2.41 -14.43 3.61
N ILE A 228 -3.71 -14.13 3.77
CA ILE A 228 -4.61 -13.98 2.63
C ILE A 228 -4.76 -12.53 2.16
N ALA A 229 -4.41 -11.54 2.99
CA ALA A 229 -4.64 -10.12 2.69
C ALA A 229 -3.95 -9.66 1.39
N GLN A 230 -2.75 -10.17 1.11
CA GLN A 230 -2.00 -9.83 -0.10
C GLN A 230 -2.71 -10.21 -1.41
N PHE A 231 -3.58 -11.23 -1.38
CA PHE A 231 -4.33 -11.72 -2.55
C PHE A 231 -5.72 -11.10 -2.67
N LEU A 232 -6.15 -10.33 -1.67
CA LEU A 232 -7.49 -9.79 -1.56
C LEU A 232 -7.54 -8.30 -1.87
N THR A 233 -8.71 -7.87 -2.35
CA THR A 233 -9.09 -6.46 -2.40
C THR A 233 -10.55 -6.30 -1.97
N VAL A 234 -10.89 -5.15 -1.43
CA VAL A 234 -12.27 -4.82 -1.04
C VAL A 234 -13.09 -4.26 -2.21
N TYR A 235 -12.41 -3.86 -3.28
CA TYR A 235 -13.06 -3.23 -4.43
C TYR A 235 -13.70 -4.28 -5.34
N LYS A 236 -14.84 -3.90 -5.95
CA LYS A 236 -15.55 -4.74 -6.92
C LYS A 236 -15.17 -4.35 -8.34
N PHE A 237 -14.95 -5.35 -9.17
CA PHE A 237 -14.72 -5.21 -10.61
C PHE A 237 -15.32 -6.40 -11.36
N ALA A 238 -15.43 -6.28 -12.66
CA ALA A 238 -16.14 -7.27 -13.49
C ALA A 238 -15.36 -8.60 -13.62
N SER A 239 -14.03 -8.52 -13.76
CA SER A 239 -13.16 -9.70 -13.94
C SER A 239 -11.75 -9.41 -13.46
N ILE A 240 -11.08 -10.48 -13.01
CA ILE A 240 -9.65 -10.43 -12.69
C ILE A 240 -8.86 -10.18 -13.99
N ASN A 241 -7.85 -9.32 -13.90
CA ASN A 241 -6.95 -9.08 -15.03
C ASN A 241 -5.86 -10.16 -15.07
N PRO A 242 -5.89 -11.08 -16.07
CA PRO A 242 -4.91 -12.17 -16.14
C PRO A 242 -3.49 -11.69 -16.47
N ASN A 243 -3.31 -10.43 -16.87
CA ASN A 243 -1.98 -9.89 -17.17
C ASN A 243 -1.21 -9.49 -15.93
N THR A 244 -1.90 -9.02 -14.88
CA THR A 244 -1.29 -8.47 -13.66
C THR A 244 -1.44 -9.38 -12.45
N THR A 245 -2.29 -10.39 -12.55
CA THR A 245 -2.58 -11.36 -11.49
C THR A 245 -1.37 -12.22 -11.17
N SER A 246 -1.08 -12.42 -9.88
CA SER A 246 -0.02 -13.33 -9.44
C SER A 246 -0.30 -14.79 -9.83
N ALA A 247 0.74 -15.61 -9.91
CA ALA A 247 0.61 -17.04 -10.26
C ALA A 247 -0.28 -17.78 -9.25
N GLU A 248 -0.23 -17.40 -7.97
CA GLU A 248 -1.06 -17.97 -6.90
C GLU A 248 -2.54 -17.69 -7.15
N VAL A 249 -2.90 -16.43 -7.39
CA VAL A 249 -4.30 -16.04 -7.66
C VAL A 249 -4.79 -16.66 -8.96
N LEU A 250 -3.95 -16.78 -9.99
CA LEU A 250 -4.30 -17.53 -11.21
C LEU A 250 -4.70 -18.98 -10.88
N ASN A 251 -3.88 -19.70 -10.11
CA ASN A 251 -4.16 -21.09 -9.72
C ASN A 251 -5.40 -21.26 -8.85
N LEU A 252 -5.79 -20.21 -8.09
CA LEU A 252 -7.01 -20.22 -7.28
C LEU A 252 -8.28 -20.00 -8.12
N THR A 253 -8.16 -19.25 -9.21
CA THR A 253 -9.32 -18.70 -9.94
C THR A 253 -9.55 -19.31 -11.32
N PHE A 254 -8.49 -19.80 -11.98
CA PHE A 254 -8.56 -20.37 -13.34
C PHE A 254 -8.29 -21.88 -13.33
N SER A 255 -8.58 -22.56 -14.44
CA SER A 255 -8.20 -23.98 -14.60
C SER A 255 -6.70 -24.11 -14.87
N PRO A 256 -6.07 -25.28 -14.60
CA PRO A 256 -4.66 -25.49 -14.87
C PRO A 256 -4.26 -25.22 -16.32
N GLU A 257 -5.13 -25.56 -17.30
CA GLU A 257 -4.92 -25.32 -18.71
C GLU A 257 -4.91 -23.83 -19.04
N GLN A 258 -5.86 -23.08 -18.47
CA GLN A 258 -5.92 -21.62 -18.62
C GLN A 258 -4.70 -20.94 -17.98
N VAL A 259 -4.28 -21.38 -16.79
CA VAL A 259 -3.09 -20.85 -16.12
C VAL A 259 -1.86 -21.06 -16.99
N ALA A 260 -1.65 -22.27 -17.52
CA ALA A 260 -0.53 -22.57 -18.40
C ALA A 260 -0.52 -21.70 -19.67
N GLU A 261 -1.70 -21.48 -20.27
CA GLU A 261 -1.85 -20.61 -21.44
C GLU A 261 -1.57 -19.14 -21.09
N ILE A 262 -2.10 -18.64 -19.96
CA ILE A 262 -1.87 -17.27 -19.49
C ILE A 262 -0.38 -17.02 -19.29
N LEU A 263 0.29 -17.88 -18.52
CA LEU A 263 1.71 -17.75 -18.22
C LEU A 263 2.59 -17.84 -19.48
N LYS A 264 2.26 -18.76 -20.39
CA LYS A 264 2.93 -18.87 -21.68
C LYS A 264 2.79 -17.58 -22.50
N ASN A 265 1.58 -17.06 -22.65
CA ASN A 265 1.34 -15.84 -23.43
C ASN A 265 2.04 -14.63 -22.80
N ARG A 266 2.05 -14.53 -21.46
CA ARG A 266 2.77 -13.47 -20.72
C ARG A 266 4.28 -13.54 -21.00
N ALA A 267 4.85 -14.74 -20.99
CA ALA A 267 6.29 -14.95 -21.27
C ALA A 267 6.65 -14.63 -22.73
N GLU A 268 5.81 -15.03 -23.70
CA GLU A 268 6.10 -14.87 -25.13
C GLU A 268 5.76 -13.49 -25.68
N LYS A 269 4.66 -12.87 -25.19
CA LYS A 269 4.09 -11.64 -25.76
C LYS A 269 4.07 -10.45 -24.79
N GLY A 270 4.42 -10.69 -23.51
CA GLY A 270 4.30 -9.72 -22.43
C GLY A 270 2.87 -9.55 -21.90
N TYR A 271 1.86 -10.16 -22.50
CA TYR A 271 0.46 -10.13 -22.05
C TYR A 271 -0.30 -11.35 -22.55
N HIS A 272 -1.42 -11.70 -21.89
CA HIS A 272 -2.31 -12.78 -22.31
C HIS A 272 -3.46 -12.27 -23.17
N SER A 273 -4.13 -11.19 -22.75
CA SER A 273 -5.32 -10.66 -23.40
C SER A 273 -5.38 -9.13 -23.27
N ASN A 274 -6.19 -8.49 -24.12
CA ASN A 274 -6.47 -7.05 -24.02
C ASN A 274 -7.43 -6.73 -22.86
N SER A 275 -7.06 -7.14 -21.65
CA SER A 275 -7.80 -6.80 -20.45
C SER A 275 -7.49 -5.37 -20.03
N LEU A 276 -8.52 -4.61 -19.69
CA LEU A 276 -8.39 -3.26 -19.18
C LEU A 276 -8.64 -3.28 -17.67
N SER A 277 -7.66 -2.86 -16.93
CA SER A 277 -7.84 -2.58 -15.51
C SER A 277 -8.45 -1.21 -15.33
N THR A 278 -9.27 -1.11 -14.30
CA THR A 278 -9.94 0.13 -13.94
C THR A 278 -9.54 0.65 -12.56
N LEU A 279 -9.04 -0.22 -11.69
CA LEU A 279 -8.70 0.10 -10.30
C LEU A 279 -7.20 -0.02 -10.07
N PHE A 280 -6.59 1.05 -9.61
CA PHE A 280 -5.15 1.14 -9.43
C PHE A 280 -4.82 1.65 -8.04
N ARG A 281 -3.90 0.96 -7.35
CA ARG A 281 -3.27 1.45 -6.14
C ARG A 281 -1.98 2.14 -6.51
N VAL A 282 -1.88 3.41 -6.15
CA VAL A 282 -0.69 4.22 -6.36
C VAL A 282 -0.07 4.55 -5.01
N THR A 283 1.20 4.22 -4.86
CA THR A 283 2.01 4.64 -3.72
C THR A 283 3.09 5.57 -4.23
N SER A 284 3.26 6.71 -3.60
CA SER A 284 4.25 7.71 -3.98
C SER A 284 5.00 8.24 -2.79
N THR A 285 6.33 8.18 -2.84
CA THR A 285 7.24 8.65 -1.79
C THR A 285 8.04 9.83 -2.31
N GLY A 286 8.05 10.90 -1.54
CA GLY A 286 8.87 12.09 -1.77
C GLY A 286 9.95 12.22 -0.71
N LYS A 287 11.16 12.61 -1.11
CA LYS A 287 12.31 12.78 -0.23
C LYS A 287 13.10 14.01 -0.60
N VAL A 288 13.38 14.87 0.37
CA VAL A 288 14.26 16.04 0.20
C VAL A 288 15.72 15.60 0.26
N GLN A 289 16.54 16.14 -0.63
CA GLN A 289 17.96 15.81 -0.71
C GLN A 289 18.68 16.16 0.60
N GLY A 290 19.42 15.18 1.14
CA GLY A 290 20.16 15.35 2.40
C GLY A 290 19.31 15.29 3.66
N SER A 291 17.97 15.15 3.55
CA SER A 291 17.07 14.90 4.66
C SER A 291 16.93 13.41 4.94
N ARG A 292 16.60 13.07 6.20
CA ARG A 292 16.14 11.75 6.59
C ARG A 292 14.63 11.61 6.53
N THR A 293 13.94 12.73 6.37
CA THR A 293 12.48 12.76 6.33
C THR A 293 12.03 12.39 4.92
N GLU A 294 11.13 11.44 4.84
CA GLU A 294 10.42 11.06 3.63
C GLU A 294 8.91 11.03 3.93
N HIS A 295 8.11 11.27 2.93
CA HIS A 295 6.66 11.28 3.05
C HIS A 295 6.05 10.38 1.99
N THR A 296 5.21 9.43 2.42
CA THR A 296 4.59 8.46 1.52
C THR A 296 3.07 8.65 1.50
N LEU A 297 2.55 8.82 0.29
CA LEU A 297 1.11 8.87 -0.01
C LEU A 297 0.67 7.55 -0.64
N GLU A 298 -0.50 7.08 -0.28
CA GLU A 298 -1.16 5.96 -0.94
C GLU A 298 -2.59 6.31 -1.32
N THR A 299 -2.99 5.93 -2.52
CA THR A 299 -4.36 6.12 -2.99
C THR A 299 -4.82 4.95 -3.85
N VAL A 300 -6.13 4.69 -3.85
CA VAL A 300 -6.76 3.79 -4.81
C VAL A 300 -7.68 4.59 -5.70
N LEU A 301 -7.43 4.47 -6.99
CA LEU A 301 -8.04 5.25 -8.04
C LEU A 301 -8.81 4.34 -9.01
N GLU A 302 -9.99 4.75 -9.41
CA GLU A 302 -10.76 4.11 -10.47
C GLU A 302 -10.73 4.97 -11.73
N LYS A 303 -10.26 4.39 -12.83
CA LYS A 303 -10.32 5.01 -14.16
C LYS A 303 -11.69 4.76 -14.76
N THR A 304 -12.42 5.82 -15.01
CA THR A 304 -13.73 5.81 -15.69
C THR A 304 -13.64 6.50 -17.04
N GLY A 305 -14.38 5.99 -18.02
CA GLY A 305 -14.32 6.54 -19.37
C GLY A 305 -13.05 6.15 -20.15
N SER A 306 -12.87 6.70 -21.33
CA SER A 306 -11.73 6.43 -22.19
C SER A 306 -11.32 7.66 -23.02
N GLY A 307 -10.07 7.72 -23.45
CA GLY A 307 -9.55 8.83 -24.27
C GLY A 307 -9.71 10.18 -23.56
N VAL A 308 -10.23 11.18 -24.27
CA VAL A 308 -10.39 12.57 -23.77
C VAL A 308 -11.41 12.68 -22.63
N SER A 309 -12.32 11.72 -22.52
CA SER A 309 -13.32 11.66 -21.42
C SER A 309 -12.90 10.80 -20.24
N ALA A 310 -11.65 10.31 -20.23
CA ALA A 310 -11.14 9.57 -19.09
C ALA A 310 -11.07 10.45 -17.83
N ASN A 311 -11.57 9.91 -16.74
CA ASN A 311 -11.56 10.56 -15.43
C ASN A 311 -11.07 9.57 -14.35
N MET A 312 -10.54 10.08 -13.26
CA MET A 312 -10.09 9.28 -12.12
C MET A 312 -10.95 9.60 -10.90
N VAL A 313 -11.52 8.57 -10.30
CA VAL A 313 -12.29 8.65 -9.06
C VAL A 313 -11.45 8.08 -7.92
N THR A 314 -11.29 8.84 -6.85
CA THR A 314 -10.55 8.38 -5.66
C THR A 314 -11.48 7.59 -4.74
N HIS A 315 -11.13 6.35 -4.46
CA HIS A 315 -11.83 5.48 -3.51
C HIS A 315 -11.17 5.42 -2.13
N TYR A 316 -9.86 5.61 -2.10
CA TYR A 316 -9.07 5.58 -0.87
C TYR A 316 -7.96 6.61 -0.95
N TRP A 317 -7.67 7.25 0.17
CA TRP A 317 -6.58 8.20 0.32
C TRP A 317 -5.96 8.05 1.70
N ASN A 318 -4.64 7.88 1.74
CA ASN A 318 -3.84 7.94 2.95
C ASN A 318 -2.65 8.86 2.67
N ASP A 319 -2.53 9.93 3.44
CA ASP A 319 -1.48 10.94 3.27
C ASP A 319 -0.28 10.75 4.22
N ASN A 320 -0.29 9.68 4.99
CA ASN A 320 0.82 9.34 5.89
C ASN A 320 0.92 7.82 6.05
N VAL A 321 1.47 7.15 5.05
CA VAL A 321 1.78 5.73 5.13
C VAL A 321 3.08 5.58 5.90
N LEU A 322 3.01 5.04 7.10
CA LEU A 322 4.20 4.67 7.87
C LEU A 322 4.67 3.30 7.38
N ASP A 323 5.91 3.20 6.97
CA ASP A 323 6.57 1.90 6.78
C ASP A 323 6.71 1.25 8.16
N LEU A 324 5.90 0.20 8.40
CA LEU A 324 5.92 -0.62 9.62
C LEU A 324 6.88 -1.78 9.45
#